data_24896f0b55e1470034443717fcae9e80
#
_entry.id   24896f0b55e1470034443717fcae9e80
#
_cell.length_a   1.000
_cell.length_b   1.000
_cell.length_c   1.000
_cell.angle_alpha   90.00
_cell.angle_beta   90.00
_cell.angle_gamma   90.00
#
_symmetry.space_group_name_H-M   'P 1'
#
loop_
_entity.id
_entity.type
_entity.pdbx_description
1 polymer ?
#
loop_
_entity_poly.entity_id
_entity_poly.type
_entity_poly.pdbx_seq_one_letter_code
_entity_poly.pdbx_strand_id
1 'polypeptide(L)'
;KTLDTDIKSIKKAARKGVKEELNKRVNKIIENKEITIDQNSKIIWKGNPIGRLKKGHDYLSPEIEVIADESIELESKLKLEQFLKKWFDSYVNEVLGDLINLTKQKKDNQYLRALVFQLYEKNGVIKRSEIDNIVKLIPVEERKKLWGMGIKIGRYHVYLPKMLKPKAVEFRVSLWKIYHNLTKKHEIPKSGLNFIINKNYEKNFLLLCGFEKFKDFFIRIDILEKLFIKILDNSKDRKFKINSEMMNLLGCTKENLYKLMAYMDYKKDKAEDTYVFKG
;
A
#
# COMPACT_ATOMS: atom_id res chain seq x y z
N LYS A 1 -37.23 53.08 9.59
CA LYS A 1 -36.31 52.52 10.62
C LYS A 1 -36.70 51.10 11.10
N THR A 2 -37.99 50.73 11.08
CA THR A 2 -38.50 49.42 11.53
C THR A 2 -38.16 48.27 10.56
N LEU A 3 -38.26 48.47 9.24
CA LEU A 3 -37.97 47.43 8.25
C LEU A 3 -36.51 46.95 8.24
N ASP A 4 -35.56 47.85 8.44
CA ASP A 4 -34.13 47.52 8.48
C ASP A 4 -33.73 46.75 9.75
N THR A 5 -34.41 47.00 10.87
CA THR A 5 -34.25 46.22 12.10
C THR A 5 -34.82 44.82 11.99
N ASP A 6 -35.94 44.65 11.30
CA ASP A 6 -36.54 43.33 11.07
C ASP A 6 -35.74 42.47 10.12
N ILE A 7 -35.18 43.02 9.03
CA ILE A 7 -34.26 42.33 8.13
C ILE A 7 -32.97 41.90 8.83
N LYS A 8 -32.42 42.75 9.71
CA LYS A 8 -31.24 42.41 10.53
C LYS A 8 -31.52 41.27 11.51
N SER A 9 -32.68 41.29 12.16
CA SER A 9 -33.09 40.24 13.10
C SER A 9 -33.32 38.89 12.42
N ILE A 10 -33.98 38.90 11.24
CA ILE A 10 -34.19 37.69 10.42
C ILE A 10 -32.87 37.13 9.95
N LYS A 11 -31.92 37.95 9.45
CA LYS A 11 -30.56 37.50 9.05
C LYS A 11 -29.80 36.93 10.24
N LYS A 12 -29.92 37.50 11.41
CA LYS A 12 -29.26 37.00 12.65
C LYS A 12 -29.85 35.66 13.08
N ALA A 13 -31.19 35.51 13.04
CA ALA A 13 -31.86 34.25 13.35
C ALA A 13 -31.51 33.15 12.35
N ALA A 14 -31.50 33.44 11.03
CA ALA A 14 -31.09 32.52 9.99
C ALA A 14 -29.64 32.04 10.16
N ARG A 15 -28.70 32.94 10.45
CA ARG A 15 -27.30 32.59 10.75
C ARG A 15 -27.17 31.70 11.98
N LYS A 16 -27.95 31.97 13.04
CA LYS A 16 -27.97 31.14 14.25
C LYS A 16 -28.50 29.73 13.94
N GLY A 17 -29.61 29.62 13.19
CA GLY A 17 -30.16 28.33 12.76
C GLY A 17 -29.19 27.50 11.91
N VAL A 18 -28.49 28.14 10.97
CA VAL A 18 -27.45 27.47 10.16
C VAL A 18 -26.32 26.94 11.05
N LYS A 19 -25.83 27.72 12.00
CA LYS A 19 -24.78 27.27 12.94
C LYS A 19 -25.21 26.08 13.79
N GLU A 20 -26.43 26.11 14.34
CA GLU A 20 -26.97 25.00 15.13
C GLU A 20 -27.07 23.71 14.29
N GLU A 21 -27.51 23.81 13.04
CA GLU A 21 -27.61 22.65 12.15
C GLU A 21 -26.23 22.11 11.77
N LEU A 22 -25.26 22.97 11.50
CA LEU A 22 -23.88 22.57 11.23
C LEU A 22 -23.23 21.86 12.45
N ASN A 23 -23.46 22.35 13.66
CA ASN A 23 -22.99 21.72 14.88
C ASN A 23 -23.65 20.34 15.10
N LYS A 24 -24.96 20.21 14.85
CA LYS A 24 -25.67 18.91 14.87
C LYS A 24 -25.06 17.94 13.84
N ARG A 25 -24.72 18.44 12.66
CA ARG A 25 -24.08 17.62 11.61
C ARG A 25 -22.71 17.11 12.05
N VAL A 26 -21.88 17.96 12.68
CA VAL A 26 -20.58 17.53 13.25
C VAL A 26 -20.76 16.41 14.26
N ASN A 27 -21.72 16.54 15.19
CA ASN A 27 -22.00 15.51 16.18
C ASN A 27 -22.44 14.18 15.50
N LYS A 28 -23.30 14.24 14.48
CA LYS A 28 -23.68 13.06 13.68
C LYS A 28 -22.51 12.41 12.98
N ILE A 29 -21.52 13.17 12.50
CA ILE A 29 -20.29 12.63 11.89
C ILE A 29 -19.48 11.87 12.95
N ILE A 30 -19.33 12.44 14.14
CA ILE A 30 -18.56 11.85 15.25
C ILE A 30 -19.19 10.54 15.75
N GLU A 31 -20.53 10.46 15.77
CA GLU A 31 -21.28 9.27 16.18
C GLU A 31 -21.29 8.18 15.12
N ASN A 32 -21.11 8.54 13.84
CA ASN A 32 -21.25 7.61 12.71
C ASN A 32 -19.87 7.14 12.20
N LYS A 33 -19.70 5.82 12.14
CA LYS A 33 -18.45 5.18 11.71
C LYS A 33 -18.31 4.96 10.19
N GLU A 34 -19.27 5.42 9.38
CA GLU A 34 -19.27 5.25 7.91
C GLU A 34 -18.40 6.31 7.22
N ILE A 35 -17.12 6.30 7.53
CA ILE A 35 -16.15 7.21 6.92
C ILE A 35 -15.22 6.40 5.99
N THR A 36 -14.97 6.94 4.80
CA THR A 36 -14.09 6.34 3.80
C THR A 36 -13.10 7.36 3.25
N ILE A 37 -12.06 6.88 2.58
CA ILE A 37 -11.13 7.73 1.83
C ILE A 37 -11.34 7.44 0.34
N ASP A 38 -11.54 8.50 -0.46
CA ASP A 38 -11.68 8.38 -1.90
C ASP A 38 -10.33 8.36 -2.63
N GLN A 39 -10.36 8.13 -3.96
CA GLN A 39 -9.16 8.09 -4.80
C GLN A 39 -8.42 9.43 -4.89
N ASN A 40 -9.07 10.55 -4.51
CA ASN A 40 -8.52 11.89 -4.48
C ASN A 40 -8.05 12.30 -3.08
N SER A 41 -7.90 11.31 -2.17
CA SER A 41 -7.45 11.53 -0.80
C SER A 41 -8.38 12.42 0.04
N LYS A 42 -9.66 12.48 -0.33
CA LYS A 42 -10.69 13.14 0.48
C LYS A 42 -11.29 12.14 1.45
N ILE A 43 -11.55 12.61 2.66
CA ILE A 43 -12.28 11.87 3.70
C ILE A 43 -13.77 12.14 3.46
N ILE A 44 -14.50 11.07 3.20
CA ILE A 44 -15.92 11.12 2.78
C ILE A 44 -16.80 10.56 3.89
N TRP A 45 -17.87 11.28 4.20
CA TRP A 45 -18.97 10.84 5.06
C TRP A 45 -20.29 10.97 4.31
N LYS A 46 -21.02 9.86 4.14
CA LYS A 46 -22.32 9.83 3.41
C LYS A 46 -22.27 10.55 2.05
N GLY A 47 -21.21 10.28 1.28
CA GLY A 47 -20.99 10.88 -0.04
C GLY A 47 -20.47 12.31 -0.05
N ASN A 48 -20.36 12.97 1.11
CA ASN A 48 -19.89 14.35 1.20
C ASN A 48 -18.43 14.40 1.71
N PRO A 49 -17.57 15.22 1.13
CA PRO A 49 -16.22 15.42 1.64
C PRO A 49 -16.27 16.22 2.96
N ILE A 50 -15.65 15.68 4.01
CA ILE A 50 -15.53 16.30 5.33
C ILE A 50 -14.08 16.62 5.70
N GLY A 51 -13.13 16.08 4.96
CA GLY A 51 -11.72 16.35 5.16
C GLY A 51 -10.91 15.99 3.91
N ARG A 52 -9.63 16.36 3.94
CA ARG A 52 -8.66 16.04 2.89
C ARG A 52 -7.33 15.70 3.55
N LEU A 53 -6.66 14.68 3.02
CA LEU A 53 -5.28 14.39 3.38
C LEU A 53 -4.33 15.29 2.59
N LYS A 54 -3.40 15.93 3.27
CA LYS A 54 -2.32 16.74 2.70
C LYS A 54 -0.97 16.13 3.04
N LYS A 55 0.08 16.57 2.35
CA LYS A 55 1.45 16.18 2.67
C LYS A 55 1.77 16.56 4.11
N GLY A 56 2.16 15.57 4.89
CA GLY A 56 2.62 15.73 6.26
C GLY A 56 4.13 15.64 6.38
N HIS A 57 4.60 15.54 7.60
CA HIS A 57 6.02 15.38 7.94
C HIS A 57 6.59 14.04 7.44
N ASP A 58 5.79 12.98 7.50
CA ASP A 58 6.16 11.61 7.20
C ASP A 58 5.14 11.00 6.23
N TYR A 59 5.58 9.99 5.49
CA TYR A 59 4.79 9.25 4.51
C TYR A 59 3.49 8.65 5.08
N LEU A 60 3.53 8.11 6.30
CA LEU A 60 2.37 7.50 6.96
C LEU A 60 1.59 8.47 7.86
N SER A 61 2.04 9.72 7.97
CA SER A 61 1.47 10.75 8.84
C SER A 61 1.09 11.99 8.04
N PRO A 62 0.14 11.89 7.08
CA PRO A 62 -0.36 13.05 6.35
C PRO A 62 -1.07 14.00 7.32
N GLU A 63 -1.07 15.28 6.97
CA GLU A 63 -1.90 16.27 7.65
C GLU A 63 -3.36 16.11 7.21
N ILE A 64 -4.29 16.35 8.13
CA ILE A 64 -5.71 16.31 7.85
C ILE A 64 -6.26 17.74 7.86
N GLU A 65 -6.71 18.19 6.70
CA GLU A 65 -7.44 19.44 6.57
C GLU A 65 -8.95 19.17 6.64
N VAL A 66 -9.61 19.78 7.59
CA VAL A 66 -11.07 19.69 7.69
C VAL A 66 -11.70 20.55 6.61
N ILE A 67 -12.59 19.95 5.81
CA ILE A 67 -13.45 20.67 4.86
C ILE A 67 -14.73 21.01 5.59
N ALA A 68 -14.84 22.26 6.04
CA ALA A 68 -15.96 22.74 6.80
C ALA A 68 -16.41 24.11 6.26
N ASP A 69 -17.71 24.39 6.39
CA ASP A 69 -18.27 25.68 6.08
C ASP A 69 -17.68 26.77 7.02
N GLU A 70 -17.43 27.96 6.51
CA GLU A 70 -16.89 29.10 7.29
C GLU A 70 -17.80 29.49 8.47
N SER A 71 -19.07 29.12 8.41
CA SER A 71 -20.05 29.40 9.46
C SER A 71 -19.99 28.41 10.62
N ILE A 72 -19.17 27.35 10.56
CA ILE A 72 -18.97 26.41 11.67
C ILE A 72 -18.20 27.08 12.81
N GLU A 73 -18.65 26.85 14.03
CA GLU A 73 -17.96 27.32 15.22
C GLU A 73 -16.60 26.67 15.37
N LEU A 74 -15.62 27.47 15.84
CA LEU A 74 -14.24 27.01 16.02
C LEU A 74 -14.16 25.74 16.87
N GLU A 75 -14.94 25.66 17.94
CA GLU A 75 -14.99 24.50 18.84
C GLU A 75 -15.45 23.24 18.10
N SER A 76 -16.51 23.33 17.28
CA SER A 76 -17.00 22.21 16.49
C SER A 76 -16.03 21.77 15.40
N LYS A 77 -15.31 22.73 14.79
CA LYS A 77 -14.24 22.44 13.84
C LYS A 77 -13.07 21.70 14.49
N LEU A 78 -12.64 22.12 15.67
CA LEU A 78 -11.58 21.46 16.44
C LEU A 78 -12.00 20.05 16.89
N LYS A 79 -13.25 19.85 17.33
CA LYS A 79 -13.78 18.53 17.67
C LYS A 79 -13.75 17.59 16.46
N LEU A 80 -14.16 18.09 15.29
CA LEU A 80 -14.13 17.30 14.05
C LEU A 80 -12.70 16.95 13.64
N GLU A 81 -11.76 17.89 13.73
CA GLU A 81 -10.34 17.65 13.44
C GLU A 81 -9.74 16.57 14.34
N GLN A 82 -9.95 16.65 15.64
CA GLN A 82 -9.48 15.66 16.60
C GLN A 82 -10.10 14.27 16.34
N PHE A 83 -11.37 14.25 16.01
CA PHE A 83 -12.06 13.02 15.66
C PHE A 83 -11.47 12.40 14.37
N LEU A 84 -11.29 13.19 13.31
CA LEU A 84 -10.72 12.71 12.06
C LEU A 84 -9.28 12.20 12.23
N LYS A 85 -8.46 12.82 13.06
CA LYS A 85 -7.12 12.33 13.42
C LYS A 85 -7.19 10.95 14.07
N LYS A 86 -8.00 10.79 15.11
CA LYS A 86 -8.18 9.49 15.79
C LYS A 86 -8.72 8.42 14.87
N TRP A 87 -9.71 8.78 14.04
CA TRP A 87 -10.26 7.87 13.04
C TRP A 87 -9.20 7.45 12.02
N PHE A 88 -8.41 8.39 11.52
CA PHE A 88 -7.35 8.13 10.56
C PHE A 88 -6.27 7.21 11.14
N ASP A 89 -5.81 7.47 12.37
CA ASP A 89 -4.84 6.60 13.07
C ASP A 89 -5.38 5.17 13.20
N SER A 90 -6.65 5.01 13.53
CA SER A 90 -7.30 3.71 13.58
C SER A 90 -7.36 3.04 12.21
N TYR A 91 -7.69 3.79 11.16
CA TYR A 91 -7.74 3.31 9.78
C TYR A 91 -6.34 2.87 9.29
N VAL A 92 -5.32 3.67 9.55
CA VAL A 92 -3.92 3.33 9.22
C VAL A 92 -3.50 2.04 9.95
N ASN A 93 -3.81 1.89 11.23
CA ASN A 93 -3.52 0.66 11.99
C ASN A 93 -4.31 -0.55 11.46
N GLU A 94 -5.54 -0.38 11.02
CA GLU A 94 -6.33 -1.47 10.41
C GLU A 94 -5.70 -1.95 9.10
N VAL A 95 -5.32 -1.01 8.22
CA VAL A 95 -4.89 -1.33 6.85
C VAL A 95 -3.40 -1.62 6.75
N LEU A 96 -2.56 -0.86 7.47
CA LEU A 96 -1.09 -0.92 7.43
C LEU A 96 -0.47 -1.33 8.76
N GLY A 97 -1.24 -1.93 9.67
CA GLY A 97 -0.78 -2.26 11.03
C GLY A 97 0.48 -3.10 11.07
N ASP A 98 0.63 -4.10 10.18
CA ASP A 98 1.84 -4.91 10.11
C ASP A 98 3.08 -4.05 9.80
N LEU A 99 2.95 -3.06 8.90
CA LEU A 99 4.02 -2.13 8.55
C LEU A 99 4.39 -1.22 9.74
N ILE A 100 3.38 -0.64 10.40
CA ILE A 100 3.58 0.25 11.56
C ILE A 100 4.17 -0.50 12.74
N ASN A 101 3.73 -1.73 12.99
CA ASN A 101 4.22 -2.54 14.09
C ASN A 101 5.69 -2.97 13.93
N LEU A 102 6.24 -2.88 12.71
CA LEU A 102 7.67 -3.12 12.50
C LEU A 102 8.54 -2.18 13.35
N THR A 103 8.16 -0.92 13.48
CA THR A 103 8.95 0.08 14.22
C THR A 103 8.73 0.05 15.73
N LYS A 104 7.58 -0.45 16.19
CA LYS A 104 7.19 -0.43 17.62
C LYS A 104 7.88 -1.50 18.46
N GLN A 105 8.32 -2.61 17.88
CA GLN A 105 8.92 -3.71 18.62
C GLN A 105 10.41 -3.47 18.87
N LYS A 106 10.86 -3.67 20.12
CA LYS A 106 12.28 -3.71 20.44
C LYS A 106 12.95 -4.89 19.74
N LYS A 107 14.12 -4.65 19.18
CA LYS A 107 14.93 -5.64 18.48
C LYS A 107 16.37 -5.53 18.99
N ASP A 108 16.87 -6.57 19.62
CA ASP A 108 18.20 -6.57 20.22
C ASP A 108 19.29 -6.72 19.13
N ASN A 109 19.00 -7.50 18.08
CA ASN A 109 19.94 -7.73 16.99
C ASN A 109 19.98 -6.52 16.02
N GLN A 110 21.18 -6.00 15.78
CA GLN A 110 21.39 -4.82 14.92
C GLN A 110 21.00 -5.07 13.46
N TYR A 111 21.24 -6.26 12.92
CA TYR A 111 20.88 -6.59 11.53
C TYR A 111 19.38 -6.75 11.36
N LEU A 112 18.72 -7.27 12.39
CA LEU A 112 17.26 -7.33 12.42
C LEU A 112 16.65 -5.92 12.46
N ARG A 113 17.21 -5.00 13.25
CA ARG A 113 16.81 -3.60 13.27
C ARG A 113 16.99 -2.94 11.90
N ALA A 114 18.15 -3.15 11.27
CA ALA A 114 18.45 -2.60 9.96
C ALA A 114 17.50 -3.11 8.87
N LEU A 115 17.21 -4.42 8.85
CA LEU A 115 16.24 -5.01 7.92
C LEU A 115 14.85 -4.42 8.09
N VAL A 116 14.38 -4.37 9.32
CA VAL A 116 13.03 -3.86 9.64
C VAL A 116 12.91 -2.38 9.31
N PHE A 117 13.93 -1.58 9.60
CA PHE A 117 13.96 -0.17 9.24
C PHE A 117 13.89 0.02 7.72
N GLN A 118 14.74 -0.69 6.97
CA GLN A 118 14.70 -0.60 5.51
C GLN A 118 13.38 -1.08 4.91
N LEU A 119 12.79 -2.13 5.49
CA LEU A 119 11.49 -2.64 5.03
C LEU A 119 10.37 -1.61 5.30
N TYR A 120 10.43 -0.90 6.42
CA TYR A 120 9.51 0.20 6.72
C TYR A 120 9.67 1.35 5.73
N GLU A 121 10.90 1.84 5.50
CA GLU A 121 11.22 2.91 4.55
C GLU A 121 10.79 2.59 3.10
N LYS A 122 10.85 1.31 2.73
CA LYS A 122 10.43 0.80 1.41
C LYS A 122 8.95 0.34 1.38
N ASN A 123 8.14 0.78 2.36
CA ASN A 123 6.71 0.50 2.40
C ASN A 123 6.34 -0.99 2.38
N GLY A 124 7.14 -1.81 3.05
CA GLY A 124 6.87 -3.22 3.27
C GLY A 124 7.28 -4.16 2.14
N VAL A 125 8.03 -3.68 1.14
CA VAL A 125 8.57 -4.49 0.06
C VAL A 125 9.97 -4.02 -0.31
N ILE A 126 10.96 -4.92 -0.30
CA ILE A 126 12.34 -4.63 -0.68
C ILE A 126 12.92 -5.78 -1.50
N LYS A 127 13.75 -5.47 -2.50
CA LYS A 127 14.46 -6.49 -3.27
C LYS A 127 15.50 -7.19 -2.42
N ARG A 128 15.57 -8.50 -2.51
CA ARG A 128 16.57 -9.29 -1.80
C ARG A 128 17.99 -8.85 -2.13
N SER A 129 18.28 -8.50 -3.38
CA SER A 129 19.60 -8.03 -3.81
C SER A 129 20.06 -6.75 -3.09
N GLU A 130 19.14 -5.91 -2.63
CA GLU A 130 19.47 -4.66 -1.91
C GLU A 130 19.87 -4.90 -0.44
N ILE A 131 19.45 -6.05 0.14
CA ILE A 131 19.61 -6.34 1.57
C ILE A 131 20.22 -7.72 1.88
N ASP A 132 20.72 -8.42 0.86
CA ASP A 132 21.21 -9.80 1.03
C ASP A 132 22.37 -9.89 2.03
N ASN A 133 23.23 -8.88 2.06
CA ASN A 133 24.30 -8.73 3.05
C ASN A 133 23.75 -8.69 4.49
N ILE A 134 22.66 -7.96 4.74
CA ILE A 134 22.01 -7.87 6.06
C ILE A 134 21.35 -9.19 6.40
N VAL A 135 20.55 -9.75 5.46
CA VAL A 135 19.81 -10.99 5.70
C VAL A 135 20.72 -12.17 6.00
N LYS A 136 21.89 -12.27 5.37
CA LYS A 136 22.87 -13.33 5.63
C LYS A 136 23.44 -13.27 7.06
N LEU A 137 23.55 -12.08 7.62
CA LEU A 137 24.08 -11.87 8.97
C LEU A 137 23.04 -12.03 10.09
N ILE A 138 21.75 -12.19 9.74
CA ILE A 138 20.72 -12.47 10.74
C ILE A 138 20.80 -13.95 11.14
N PRO A 139 21.00 -14.28 12.43
CA PRO A 139 21.01 -15.66 12.90
C PRO A 139 19.71 -16.41 12.58
N VAL A 140 19.78 -17.71 12.37
CA VAL A 140 18.62 -18.54 11.99
C VAL A 140 17.46 -18.40 13.00
N GLU A 141 17.80 -18.38 14.31
CA GLU A 141 16.80 -18.21 15.37
C GLU A 141 16.07 -16.86 15.30
N GLU A 142 16.81 -15.79 14.95
CA GLU A 142 16.22 -14.48 14.77
C GLU A 142 15.35 -14.39 13.49
N ARG A 143 15.66 -15.20 12.45
CA ARG A 143 14.80 -15.28 11.25
C ARG A 143 13.42 -15.84 11.56
N LYS A 144 13.29 -16.73 12.54
CA LYS A 144 11.97 -17.23 13.01
C LYS A 144 11.12 -16.10 13.58
N LYS A 145 11.73 -15.13 14.28
CA LYS A 145 11.02 -13.97 14.80
C LYS A 145 10.43 -13.11 13.68
N LEU A 146 11.10 -13.02 12.51
CA LEU A 146 10.60 -12.30 11.34
C LEU A 146 9.26 -12.85 10.86
N TRP A 147 9.07 -14.17 10.89
CA TRP A 147 7.79 -14.78 10.52
C TRP A 147 6.67 -14.39 11.49
N GLY A 148 6.97 -14.35 12.79
CA GLY A 148 6.03 -13.86 13.81
C GLY A 148 5.63 -12.39 13.60
N MET A 149 6.51 -11.59 12.97
CA MET A 149 6.24 -10.20 12.57
C MET A 149 5.52 -10.09 11.21
N GLY A 150 5.17 -11.22 10.57
CA GLY A 150 4.54 -11.24 9.26
C GLY A 150 5.50 -11.02 8.08
N ILE A 151 6.81 -10.94 8.31
CA ILE A 151 7.81 -10.70 7.26
C ILE A 151 8.13 -12.02 6.55
N LYS A 152 8.02 -12.03 5.23
CA LYS A 152 8.49 -13.14 4.39
C LYS A 152 9.82 -12.80 3.74
N ILE A 153 10.78 -13.72 3.88
CA ILE A 153 12.07 -13.70 3.18
C ILE A 153 11.97 -14.67 2.02
N GLY A 154 11.85 -14.15 0.81
CA GLY A 154 11.82 -14.92 -0.42
C GLY A 154 13.17 -14.96 -1.13
N ARG A 155 13.18 -15.52 -2.33
CA ARG A 155 14.36 -15.55 -3.22
C ARG A 155 14.68 -14.17 -3.79
N TYR A 156 13.64 -13.46 -4.22
CA TYR A 156 13.76 -12.18 -4.93
C TYR A 156 13.45 -10.98 -4.05
N HIS A 157 12.61 -11.18 -3.02
CA HIS A 157 12.12 -10.09 -2.16
C HIS A 157 12.06 -10.48 -0.69
N VAL A 158 12.16 -9.47 0.16
CA VAL A 158 11.68 -9.51 1.54
C VAL A 158 10.47 -8.59 1.63
N TYR A 159 9.35 -9.08 2.15
CA TYR A 159 8.09 -8.34 2.07
C TYR A 159 7.09 -8.72 3.16
N LEU A 160 6.12 -7.84 3.36
CA LEU A 160 4.93 -8.07 4.18
C LEU A 160 3.76 -8.47 3.26
N PRO A 161 3.26 -9.71 3.29
CA PRO A 161 2.18 -10.16 2.40
C PRO A 161 0.90 -9.34 2.48
N LYS A 162 0.57 -8.80 3.67
CA LYS A 162 -0.61 -7.94 3.83
C LYS A 162 -0.50 -6.63 3.04
N MET A 163 0.73 -6.14 2.80
CA MET A 163 0.95 -4.95 1.98
C MET A 163 0.67 -5.18 0.48
N LEU A 164 0.55 -6.44 0.04
CA LEU A 164 0.19 -6.78 -1.33
C LEU A 164 -1.33 -6.93 -1.53
N LYS A 165 -2.14 -6.75 -0.49
CA LYS A 165 -3.60 -6.81 -0.60
C LYS A 165 -4.17 -5.53 -1.21
N PRO A 166 -5.27 -5.60 -1.99
CA PRO A 166 -5.81 -4.46 -2.72
C PRO A 166 -6.00 -3.21 -1.86
N LYS A 167 -6.68 -3.32 -0.72
CA LYS A 167 -6.94 -2.20 0.20
C LYS A 167 -5.63 -1.53 0.68
N ALA A 168 -4.60 -2.34 1.00
CA ALA A 168 -3.31 -1.82 1.44
C ALA A 168 -2.52 -1.17 0.28
N VAL A 169 -2.58 -1.74 -0.92
CA VAL A 169 -1.95 -1.16 -2.13
C VAL A 169 -2.58 0.19 -2.45
N GLU A 170 -3.90 0.27 -2.55
CA GLU A 170 -4.64 1.50 -2.85
C GLU A 170 -4.32 2.60 -1.85
N PHE A 171 -4.31 2.26 -0.57
CA PHE A 171 -4.02 3.23 0.48
C PHE A 171 -2.56 3.70 0.46
N ARG A 172 -1.58 2.79 0.31
CA ARG A 172 -0.17 3.16 0.17
C ARG A 172 0.10 4.03 -1.07
N VAL A 173 -0.54 3.71 -2.19
CA VAL A 173 -0.44 4.53 -3.40
C VAL A 173 -1.02 5.93 -3.18
N SER A 174 -2.15 6.06 -2.46
CA SER A 174 -2.73 7.35 -2.11
C SER A 174 -1.78 8.17 -1.25
N LEU A 175 -1.22 7.59 -0.19
CA LEU A 175 -0.23 8.25 0.68
C LEU A 175 1.04 8.63 -0.09
N TRP A 176 1.52 7.77 -0.98
CA TRP A 176 2.68 8.04 -1.83
C TRP A 176 2.45 9.22 -2.75
N LYS A 177 1.29 9.31 -3.40
CA LYS A 177 0.92 10.44 -4.24
C LYS A 177 0.89 11.75 -3.46
N ILE A 178 0.29 11.75 -2.26
CA ILE A 178 0.22 12.92 -1.40
C ILE A 178 1.64 13.36 -0.99
N TYR A 179 2.44 12.43 -0.50
CA TYR A 179 3.78 12.73 0.02
C TYR A 179 4.71 13.32 -1.05
N HIS A 180 4.62 12.81 -2.28
CA HIS A 180 5.42 13.28 -3.41
C HIS A 180 4.75 14.40 -4.23
N ASN A 181 3.58 14.91 -3.82
CA ASN A 181 2.80 15.93 -4.54
C ASN A 181 2.55 15.56 -6.02
N LEU A 182 2.24 14.28 -6.28
CA LEU A 182 2.06 13.78 -7.64
C LEU A 182 0.64 14.07 -8.14
N THR A 183 0.54 14.83 -9.22
CA THR A 183 -0.72 15.12 -9.92
C THR A 183 -1.01 14.13 -11.04
N LYS A 184 0.03 13.45 -11.54
CA LYS A 184 -0.10 12.47 -12.63
C LYS A 184 -1.00 11.31 -12.20
N LYS A 185 -1.94 10.96 -13.08
CA LYS A 185 -2.80 9.79 -12.88
C LYS A 185 -1.97 8.51 -13.04
N HIS A 186 -1.78 7.78 -11.95
CA HIS A 186 -1.20 6.44 -11.95
C HIS A 186 -2.33 5.44 -11.75
N GLU A 187 -2.52 4.55 -12.70
CA GLU A 187 -3.54 3.51 -12.60
C GLU A 187 -2.98 2.29 -11.88
N ILE A 188 -3.61 1.95 -10.75
CA ILE A 188 -3.28 0.73 -10.00
C ILE A 188 -3.71 -0.47 -10.84
N PRO A 189 -2.86 -1.49 -11.01
CA PRO A 189 -3.25 -2.71 -11.71
C PRO A 189 -4.50 -3.34 -11.10
N LYS A 190 -5.38 -3.87 -11.94
CA LYS A 190 -6.61 -4.53 -11.48
C LYS A 190 -6.28 -5.66 -10.50
N SER A 191 -7.07 -5.76 -9.45
CA SER A 191 -6.96 -6.85 -8.48
C SER A 191 -7.11 -8.22 -9.16
N GLY A 192 -6.30 -9.19 -8.73
CA GLY A 192 -6.27 -10.53 -9.30
C GLY A 192 -5.31 -10.73 -10.48
N LEU A 193 -4.74 -9.68 -11.05
CA LEU A 193 -3.69 -9.83 -12.05
C LEU A 193 -2.40 -10.32 -11.40
N ASN A 194 -1.80 -11.36 -11.97
CA ASN A 194 -0.52 -11.92 -11.54
C ASN A 194 0.63 -11.56 -12.48
N PHE A 195 0.30 -11.29 -13.76
CA PHE A 195 1.22 -11.05 -14.85
C PHE A 195 0.70 -9.92 -15.73
N ILE A 196 1.54 -8.93 -16.01
CA ILE A 196 1.18 -7.76 -16.82
C ILE A 196 2.22 -7.59 -17.92
N ILE A 197 1.77 -7.34 -19.14
CA ILE A 197 2.60 -6.96 -20.29
C ILE A 197 2.35 -5.49 -20.54
N ASN A 198 3.31 -4.63 -20.21
CA ASN A 198 3.18 -3.20 -20.47
C ASN A 198 4.56 -2.52 -20.44
N LYS A 199 4.90 -1.82 -21.52
CA LYS A 199 6.15 -1.07 -21.64
C LYS A 199 6.14 0.28 -20.91
N ASN A 200 4.96 0.82 -20.64
CA ASN A 200 4.77 2.21 -20.22
C ASN A 200 4.61 2.40 -18.69
N TYR A 201 4.56 1.33 -17.93
CA TYR A 201 4.48 1.45 -16.48
C TYR A 201 5.82 1.85 -15.86
N GLU A 202 5.76 2.78 -14.92
CA GLU A 202 6.91 3.18 -14.12
C GLU A 202 7.26 2.06 -13.14
N LYS A 203 8.56 1.67 -13.11
CA LYS A 203 9.06 0.57 -12.29
C LYS A 203 8.78 0.76 -10.80
N ASN A 204 9.08 1.96 -10.27
CA ASN A 204 8.94 2.24 -8.84
C ASN A 204 7.48 2.23 -8.41
N PHE A 205 6.59 2.75 -9.27
CA PHE A 205 5.15 2.71 -9.01
C PHE A 205 4.62 1.27 -8.98
N LEU A 206 5.03 0.41 -9.93
CA LEU A 206 4.58 -0.98 -9.92
C LEU A 206 5.19 -1.80 -8.79
N LEU A 207 6.42 -1.51 -8.37
CA LEU A 207 6.99 -2.12 -7.17
C LEU A 207 6.17 -1.75 -5.91
N LEU A 208 5.74 -0.48 -5.78
CA LEU A 208 4.82 -0.05 -4.73
C LEU A 208 3.47 -0.80 -4.80
N CYS A 209 2.99 -1.11 -6.01
CA CYS A 209 1.80 -1.95 -6.22
C CYS A 209 2.05 -3.45 -5.99
N GLY A 210 3.27 -3.87 -5.68
CA GLY A 210 3.62 -5.26 -5.41
C GLY A 210 3.98 -6.09 -6.64
N PHE A 211 4.52 -5.45 -7.69
CA PHE A 211 4.97 -6.12 -8.91
C PHE A 211 6.47 -5.91 -9.14
N GLU A 212 7.18 -6.97 -9.53
CA GLU A 212 8.57 -6.92 -9.99
C GLU A 212 8.64 -6.84 -11.50
N LYS A 213 9.58 -6.04 -12.01
CA LYS A 213 9.78 -5.82 -13.46
C LYS A 213 10.84 -6.76 -14.03
N PHE A 214 10.49 -7.44 -15.11
CA PHE A 214 11.38 -8.20 -15.99
C PHE A 214 11.23 -7.71 -17.44
N LYS A 215 12.06 -6.78 -17.86
CA LYS A 215 11.94 -6.08 -19.17
C LYS A 215 10.54 -5.50 -19.38
N ASP A 216 9.73 -6.12 -20.26
CA ASP A 216 8.36 -5.71 -20.58
C ASP A 216 7.29 -6.36 -19.69
N PHE A 217 7.70 -7.27 -18.79
CA PHE A 217 6.81 -8.03 -17.93
C PHE A 217 6.85 -7.51 -16.50
N PHE A 218 5.70 -7.57 -15.86
CA PHE A 218 5.57 -7.30 -14.43
C PHE A 218 4.84 -8.47 -13.77
N ILE A 219 5.44 -9.02 -12.73
CA ILE A 219 4.93 -10.20 -12.04
C ILE A 219 4.70 -9.84 -10.59
N ARG A 220 3.53 -10.20 -10.07
CA ARG A 220 3.21 -9.97 -8.68
C ARG A 220 4.20 -10.71 -7.78
N ILE A 221 4.75 -10.03 -6.79
CA ILE A 221 5.88 -10.48 -5.96
C ILE A 221 5.60 -11.82 -5.29
N ASP A 222 4.43 -12.00 -4.68
CA ASP A 222 4.08 -13.26 -4.02
C ASP A 222 3.91 -14.43 -5.01
N ILE A 223 3.54 -14.14 -6.25
CA ILE A 223 3.44 -15.12 -7.33
C ILE A 223 4.83 -15.47 -7.87
N LEU A 224 5.71 -14.50 -7.99
CA LEU A 224 7.11 -14.73 -8.38
C LEU A 224 7.82 -15.65 -7.37
N GLU A 225 7.61 -15.45 -6.08
CA GLU A 225 8.17 -16.32 -5.04
C GLU A 225 7.57 -17.74 -5.09
N LYS A 226 6.28 -17.87 -5.36
CA LYS A 226 5.64 -19.18 -5.58
C LYS A 226 6.15 -19.88 -6.85
N LEU A 227 6.39 -19.11 -7.93
CA LEU A 227 6.99 -19.65 -9.16
C LEU A 227 8.37 -20.24 -8.86
N PHE A 228 9.19 -19.53 -8.08
CA PHE A 228 10.50 -20.02 -7.69
C PHE A 228 10.42 -21.35 -6.89
N ILE A 229 9.48 -21.46 -5.96
CA ILE A 229 9.25 -22.72 -5.22
C ILE A 229 8.85 -23.84 -6.19
N LYS A 230 7.93 -23.57 -7.13
CA LYS A 230 7.55 -24.57 -8.15
C LYS A 230 8.72 -24.97 -9.05
N ILE A 231 9.60 -24.05 -9.38
CA ILE A 231 10.84 -24.36 -10.12
C ILE A 231 11.73 -25.29 -9.28
N LEU A 232 11.90 -25.01 -7.99
CA LEU A 232 12.67 -25.86 -7.08
C LEU A 232 12.09 -27.28 -6.99
N ASP A 233 10.78 -27.39 -6.74
CA ASP A 233 10.08 -28.66 -6.56
C ASP A 233 10.14 -29.54 -7.81
N ASN A 234 10.20 -28.92 -9.01
CA ASN A 234 10.31 -29.60 -10.30
C ASN A 234 11.76 -29.77 -10.79
N SER A 235 12.75 -29.33 -10.01
CA SER A 235 14.16 -29.41 -10.39
C SER A 235 14.75 -30.76 -10.02
N LYS A 236 15.39 -31.43 -11.05
CA LYS A 236 16.24 -32.62 -10.89
C LYS A 236 17.58 -32.36 -11.57
N ASP A 237 18.67 -32.70 -10.93
CA ASP A 237 20.03 -32.54 -11.46
C ASP A 237 20.29 -31.11 -12.00
N ARG A 238 19.82 -30.10 -11.24
CA ARG A 238 19.89 -28.67 -11.59
C ARG A 238 19.13 -28.29 -12.87
N LYS A 239 18.18 -29.10 -13.30
CA LYS A 239 17.32 -28.82 -14.45
C LYS A 239 15.86 -28.92 -14.05
N PHE A 240 15.02 -28.11 -14.68
CA PHE A 240 13.58 -28.16 -14.50
C PHE A 240 12.87 -28.02 -15.84
N LYS A 241 11.68 -28.62 -15.94
CA LYS A 241 10.81 -28.51 -17.09
C LYS A 241 9.65 -27.56 -16.82
N ILE A 242 9.35 -26.68 -17.79
CA ILE A 242 8.16 -25.84 -17.76
C ILE A 242 6.91 -26.72 -17.86
N ASN A 243 5.92 -26.44 -17.05
CA ASN A 243 4.66 -27.15 -17.00
C ASN A 243 3.43 -26.22 -16.96
N SER A 244 2.25 -26.80 -17.11
CA SER A 244 0.97 -26.08 -17.09
C SER A 244 0.69 -25.38 -15.76
N GLU A 245 1.17 -25.91 -14.63
CA GLU A 245 0.97 -25.31 -13.32
C GLU A 245 1.69 -23.97 -13.19
N MET A 246 2.89 -23.82 -13.77
CA MET A 246 3.62 -22.56 -13.79
C MET A 246 2.88 -21.51 -14.65
N MET A 247 2.33 -21.91 -15.79
CA MET A 247 1.52 -21.04 -16.64
C MET A 247 0.24 -20.58 -15.92
N ASN A 248 -0.47 -21.52 -15.30
CA ASN A 248 -1.70 -21.22 -14.54
C ASN A 248 -1.42 -20.30 -13.35
N LEU A 249 -0.32 -20.52 -12.62
CA LEU A 249 0.09 -19.67 -11.50
C LEU A 249 0.30 -18.21 -11.94
N LEU A 250 0.96 -18.01 -13.08
CA LEU A 250 1.22 -16.67 -13.62
C LEU A 250 0.00 -16.09 -14.33
N GLY A 251 -0.86 -16.92 -14.92
CA GLY A 251 -1.93 -16.49 -15.82
C GLY A 251 -1.37 -15.99 -17.16
N CYS A 252 -0.33 -16.66 -17.69
CA CYS A 252 0.32 -16.27 -18.94
C CYS A 252 0.38 -17.43 -19.95
N THR A 253 0.63 -17.09 -21.23
CA THR A 253 0.84 -18.07 -22.29
C THR A 253 2.20 -18.76 -22.18
N LYS A 254 2.35 -19.93 -22.80
CA LYS A 254 3.62 -20.67 -22.88
C LYS A 254 4.75 -19.82 -23.47
N GLU A 255 4.44 -19.06 -24.51
CA GLU A 255 5.39 -18.12 -25.14
C GLU A 255 5.89 -17.05 -24.18
N ASN A 256 4.99 -16.45 -23.41
CA ASN A 256 5.37 -15.45 -22.41
C ASN A 256 6.17 -16.05 -21.27
N LEU A 257 5.88 -17.29 -20.87
CA LEU A 257 6.67 -17.99 -19.88
C LEU A 257 8.10 -18.28 -20.40
N TYR A 258 8.28 -18.65 -21.66
CA TYR A 258 9.61 -18.79 -22.27
C TYR A 258 10.40 -17.46 -22.24
N LYS A 259 9.75 -16.37 -22.65
CA LYS A 259 10.37 -15.03 -22.59
C LYS A 259 10.74 -14.66 -21.16
N LEU A 260 9.87 -14.97 -20.20
CA LEU A 260 10.13 -14.71 -18.79
C LEU A 260 11.35 -15.49 -18.29
N MET A 261 11.47 -16.79 -18.61
CA MET A 261 12.63 -17.60 -18.22
C MET A 261 13.93 -16.98 -18.75
N ALA A 262 13.94 -16.52 -19.99
CA ALA A 262 15.08 -15.82 -20.58
C ALA A 262 15.36 -14.48 -19.88
N TYR A 263 14.32 -13.72 -19.49
CA TYR A 263 14.46 -12.45 -18.75
C TYR A 263 14.94 -12.63 -17.31
N MET A 264 14.69 -13.80 -16.73
CA MET A 264 15.21 -14.22 -15.43
C MET A 264 16.60 -14.87 -15.55
N ASP A 265 17.19 -14.84 -16.76
CA ASP A 265 18.50 -15.43 -17.09
C ASP A 265 18.59 -16.96 -16.92
N TYR A 266 17.49 -17.70 -16.93
CA TYR A 266 17.54 -19.16 -16.99
C TYR A 266 18.01 -19.59 -18.36
N LYS A 267 19.01 -20.47 -18.41
CA LYS A 267 19.53 -21.02 -19.68
C LYS A 267 18.65 -22.18 -20.15
N LYS A 268 18.16 -22.09 -21.39
CA LYS A 268 17.44 -23.18 -22.01
C LYS A 268 18.40 -24.37 -22.28
N ASP A 269 17.97 -25.56 -21.94
CA ASP A 269 18.70 -26.82 -22.27
C ASP A 269 18.36 -27.29 -23.69
N LYS A 270 19.08 -28.30 -24.16
CA LYS A 270 18.80 -28.97 -25.47
C LYS A 270 17.46 -29.69 -25.46
N ALA A 271 17.04 -30.24 -24.33
CA ALA A 271 15.75 -30.88 -24.18
C ALA A 271 14.60 -29.88 -24.23
N GLU A 272 13.51 -30.28 -24.89
CA GLU A 272 12.32 -29.42 -25.03
C GLU A 272 11.77 -28.97 -23.66
N ASP A 273 11.41 -27.68 -23.55
CA ASP A 273 10.83 -27.06 -22.37
C ASP A 273 11.70 -27.14 -21.10
N THR A 274 12.98 -27.50 -21.23
CA THR A 274 13.89 -27.69 -20.11
C THR A 274 14.84 -26.50 -19.94
N TYR A 275 15.07 -26.12 -18.69
CA TYR A 275 15.94 -25.04 -18.33
C TYR A 275 16.90 -25.46 -17.21
N VAL A 276 18.08 -24.82 -17.20
CA VAL A 276 19.09 -25.04 -16.13
C VAL A 276 18.75 -24.16 -14.94
N PHE A 277 18.60 -24.79 -13.79
CA PHE A 277 18.36 -24.12 -12.52
C PHE A 277 19.60 -23.34 -12.10
N LYS A 278 19.42 -22.05 -11.77
CA LYS A 278 20.42 -21.21 -11.16
C LYS A 278 20.11 -21.13 -9.66
N GLY A 279 20.83 -21.89 -8.86
CA GLY A 279 20.68 -21.93 -7.41
C GLY A 279 21.06 -20.62 -6.71
#